data_1bedfb019a12792521bc6051569b7961
#
_entry.id   1bedfb019a12792521bc6051569b7961
#
_cell.length_a   1.000
_cell.length_b   1.000
_cell.length_c   1.000
_cell.angle_alpha   90.00
_cell.angle_beta   90.00
_cell.angle_gamma   90.00
#
_symmetry.space_group_name_H-M   'P 1'
#
loop_
_entity.id
_entity.type
_entity.pdbx_description
1 polymer ?
#
loop_
_entity_poly.entity_id
_entity_poly.type
_entity_poly.pdbx_seq_one_letter_code
_entity_poly.pdbx_strand_id
1 'polypeptide(L)'
;MNKASRIVAENFSTLDLALLVFLVPELSIRAESAPCQPVTYEHGEYTVCEVDLRRHSVKLFWKKPDGHPYGYLSSLPRALGNHSRRLLFATNGGMYHPDNSPVGLYVEEGRELVRANTSAGPGNFHMRPNGVFYVTGEVAGILETRSFVKQKSQVDFATQSGPMLVIDGEVNARFVRYGGSKKYRVAVGSRDRNLVVFAISESEVSFGEFARLFRDKLRCKNALFLDGGSATSFYSPVLGRNGNFLPIGPMVGVYGTD
;
A
#
# COMPACT_ATOMS: atom_id res chain seq x y z
N MET A 1 86.08 -40.86 -45.49
CA MET A 1 84.92 -41.75 -45.64
C MET A 1 84.07 -41.58 -44.40
N ASN A 2 83.02 -40.75 -44.38
CA ASN A 2 81.99 -40.79 -43.36
C ASN A 2 80.76 -40.03 -43.87
N LYS A 3 79.66 -40.73 -43.96
CA LYS A 3 78.37 -40.22 -44.39
C LYS A 3 77.70 -39.45 -43.27
N ALA A 4 77.34 -38.24 -43.56
CA ALA A 4 76.47 -37.43 -42.64
C ALA A 4 75.03 -37.80 -42.88
N SER A 5 74.32 -38.16 -41.80
CA SER A 5 72.87 -38.32 -41.80
C SER A 5 72.22 -36.99 -41.47
N ARG A 6 71.30 -36.53 -42.32
CA ARG A 6 70.43 -35.36 -42.10
C ARG A 6 69.24 -35.83 -41.32
N ILE A 7 69.03 -35.16 -40.18
CA ILE A 7 67.80 -35.28 -39.34
C ILE A 7 66.84 -34.16 -39.85
N VAL A 8 65.69 -34.59 -40.33
CA VAL A 8 64.55 -33.69 -40.67
C VAL A 8 63.81 -33.35 -39.41
N ALA A 9 63.74 -32.10 -39.08
CA ALA A 9 62.92 -31.62 -37.98
C ALA A 9 61.50 -31.37 -38.51
N GLU A 10 60.54 -32.09 -37.97
CA GLU A 10 59.10 -31.84 -38.19
C GLU A 10 58.63 -30.69 -37.33
N ASN A 11 58.05 -29.66 -37.95
CA ASN A 11 57.38 -28.55 -37.29
C ASN A 11 56.02 -28.99 -36.77
N PHE A 12 55.88 -29.05 -35.48
CA PHE A 12 54.57 -29.14 -34.82
C PHE A 12 53.93 -27.74 -34.78
N SER A 13 52.83 -27.58 -35.52
CA SER A 13 51.96 -26.41 -35.49
C SER A 13 51.19 -26.40 -34.17
N THR A 14 51.39 -25.39 -33.34
CA THR A 14 50.60 -25.14 -32.16
C THR A 14 49.22 -24.63 -32.57
N LEU A 15 48.18 -25.43 -32.36
CA LEU A 15 46.79 -24.99 -32.45
C LEU A 15 46.49 -24.04 -31.29
N ASP A 16 46.31 -22.76 -31.59
CA ASP A 16 45.77 -21.78 -30.66
C ASP A 16 44.29 -22.08 -30.40
N LEU A 17 43.98 -22.64 -29.25
CA LEU A 17 42.63 -22.86 -28.78
C LEU A 17 42.09 -21.53 -28.20
N ALA A 18 41.45 -20.72 -29.04
CA ALA A 18 40.79 -19.50 -28.62
C ALA A 18 39.59 -19.86 -27.71
N LEU A 19 39.76 -19.63 -26.41
CA LEU A 19 38.71 -19.79 -25.41
C LEU A 19 37.68 -18.66 -25.59
N LEU A 20 36.58 -18.92 -26.28
CA LEU A 20 35.43 -18.02 -26.36
C LEU A 20 34.74 -17.96 -25.00
N VAL A 21 35.05 -16.95 -24.20
CA VAL A 21 34.31 -16.63 -22.97
C VAL A 21 32.99 -16.00 -23.37
N PHE A 22 31.92 -16.78 -23.35
CA PHE A 22 30.56 -16.24 -23.44
C PHE A 22 30.26 -15.43 -22.16
N LEU A 23 30.31 -14.12 -22.26
CA LEU A 23 29.69 -13.23 -21.24
C LEU A 23 28.19 -13.46 -21.27
N VAL A 24 27.68 -14.30 -20.38
CA VAL A 24 26.26 -14.37 -20.10
C VAL A 24 25.95 -13.11 -19.28
N PRO A 25 25.08 -12.19 -19.77
CA PRO A 25 24.65 -11.07 -18.93
C PRO A 25 23.94 -11.65 -17.72
N GLU A 26 24.51 -11.45 -16.53
CA GLU A 26 23.79 -11.68 -15.29
C GLU A 26 22.58 -10.74 -15.31
N LEU A 27 21.40 -11.29 -15.59
CA LEU A 27 20.14 -10.66 -15.28
C LEU A 27 20.09 -10.55 -13.75
N SER A 28 20.59 -9.44 -13.22
CA SER A 28 20.34 -9.07 -11.84
C SER A 28 18.83 -8.88 -11.68
N ILE A 29 18.15 -9.93 -11.25
CA ILE A 29 16.79 -9.82 -10.71
C ILE A 29 16.94 -8.88 -9.50
N ARG A 30 16.74 -7.59 -9.73
CA ARG A 30 16.61 -6.62 -8.66
C ARG A 30 15.42 -7.09 -7.83
N ALA A 31 15.68 -7.65 -6.66
CA ALA A 31 14.65 -7.88 -5.67
C ALA A 31 13.93 -6.53 -5.52
N GLU A 32 12.64 -6.50 -5.79
CA GLU A 32 11.83 -5.30 -5.63
C GLU A 32 11.94 -4.89 -4.17
N SER A 33 12.54 -3.71 -3.94
CA SER A 33 12.70 -3.18 -2.59
C SER A 33 11.30 -3.06 -1.99
N ALA A 34 11.13 -3.54 -0.76
CA ALA A 34 9.85 -3.43 -0.05
C ALA A 34 9.34 -1.99 -0.18
N PRO A 35 8.08 -1.76 -0.59
CA PRO A 35 7.56 -0.42 -0.78
C PRO A 35 7.46 0.35 0.54
N CYS A 36 7.77 -0.29 1.66
CA CYS A 36 7.59 0.21 3.01
C CYS A 36 8.92 0.42 3.73
N GLN A 37 9.03 1.55 4.43
CA GLN A 37 10.21 1.92 5.22
C GLN A 37 9.82 2.64 6.52
N PRO A 38 10.64 2.58 7.58
CA PRO A 38 10.46 3.40 8.77
C PRO A 38 10.74 4.87 8.47
N VAL A 39 9.92 5.75 9.03
CA VAL A 39 10.05 7.20 8.91
C VAL A 39 9.82 7.83 10.26
N THR A 40 10.72 8.71 10.70
CA THR A 40 10.53 9.59 11.86
C THR A 40 10.16 10.99 11.35
N TYR A 41 9.12 11.57 11.90
CA TYR A 41 8.72 12.94 11.60
C TYR A 41 8.11 13.60 12.83
N GLU A 42 8.59 14.83 13.16
CA GLU A 42 8.32 15.51 14.43
C GLU A 42 8.60 14.55 15.62
N HIS A 43 7.59 14.21 16.42
CA HIS A 43 7.71 13.32 17.58
C HIS A 43 7.13 11.92 17.33
N GLY A 44 6.78 11.60 16.09
CA GLY A 44 6.12 10.34 15.72
C GLY A 44 7.05 9.42 14.92
N GLU A 45 6.84 8.13 15.12
CA GLU A 45 7.45 7.05 14.34
C GLU A 45 6.37 6.41 13.47
N TYR A 46 6.73 6.09 12.23
CA TYR A 46 5.79 5.61 11.23
C TYR A 46 6.41 4.53 10.35
N THR A 47 5.59 3.59 9.90
CA THR A 47 5.89 2.78 8.71
C THR A 47 5.17 3.42 7.53
N VAL A 48 5.94 3.82 6.51
CA VAL A 48 5.44 4.49 5.30
C VAL A 48 5.65 3.59 4.10
N CYS A 49 4.60 3.38 3.32
CA CYS A 49 4.61 2.53 2.13
C CYS A 49 4.22 3.36 0.90
N GLU A 50 5.15 3.54 -0.04
CA GLU A 50 4.89 4.21 -1.32
C GLU A 50 4.45 3.20 -2.38
N VAL A 51 3.36 3.49 -3.07
CA VAL A 51 2.70 2.59 -4.03
C VAL A 51 2.55 3.32 -5.36
N ASP A 52 3.34 2.91 -6.34
CA ASP A 52 3.21 3.35 -7.73
C ASP A 52 2.30 2.36 -8.48
N LEU A 53 1.11 2.80 -8.88
CA LEU A 53 0.09 1.96 -9.51
C LEU A 53 0.47 1.45 -10.91
N ARG A 54 1.55 1.96 -11.50
CA ARG A 54 2.13 1.41 -12.73
C ARG A 54 2.95 0.13 -12.47
N ARG A 55 3.29 -0.12 -11.21
CA ARG A 55 4.12 -1.24 -10.73
C ARG A 55 3.47 -2.08 -9.64
N HIS A 56 2.38 -1.58 -9.07
CA HIS A 56 1.67 -2.22 -7.97
C HIS A 56 0.18 -2.21 -8.24
N SER A 57 -0.52 -3.18 -7.75
CA SER A 57 -1.98 -3.16 -7.72
C SER A 57 -2.51 -3.07 -6.30
N VAL A 58 -3.58 -2.30 -6.12
CA VAL A 58 -4.28 -2.15 -4.84
C VAL A 58 -5.63 -2.83 -4.94
N LYS A 59 -5.93 -3.69 -3.97
CA LYS A 59 -7.23 -4.37 -3.87
C LYS A 59 -7.85 -4.16 -2.49
N LEU A 60 -9.15 -4.24 -2.43
CA LEU A 60 -9.89 -4.23 -1.18
C LEU A 60 -10.43 -5.64 -0.89
N PHE A 61 -10.57 -5.95 0.40
CA PHE A 61 -11.08 -7.22 0.89
C PHE A 61 -12.02 -6.99 2.06
N TRP A 62 -13.22 -7.50 1.99
CA TRP A 62 -14.18 -7.51 3.10
C TRP A 62 -14.70 -8.91 3.37
N LYS A 63 -15.26 -9.57 2.37
CA LYS A 63 -15.85 -10.91 2.50
C LYS A 63 -15.11 -11.94 1.66
N LYS A 64 -14.99 -13.12 2.22
CA LYS A 64 -14.56 -14.32 1.51
C LYS A 64 -15.64 -14.77 0.51
N PRO A 65 -15.32 -15.68 -0.42
CA PRO A 65 -16.28 -16.22 -1.36
C PRO A 65 -17.51 -16.90 -0.70
N ASP A 66 -17.35 -17.37 0.55
CA ASP A 66 -18.43 -17.97 1.36
C ASP A 66 -19.37 -16.92 1.99
N GLY A 67 -19.12 -15.62 1.76
CA GLY A 67 -19.91 -14.51 2.28
C GLY A 67 -19.53 -14.03 3.69
N HIS A 68 -18.67 -14.74 4.41
CA HIS A 68 -18.21 -14.33 5.74
C HIS A 68 -17.08 -13.28 5.65
N PRO A 69 -17.03 -12.30 6.56
CA PRO A 69 -15.90 -11.38 6.61
C PRO A 69 -14.57 -12.11 6.78
N TYR A 70 -13.48 -11.56 6.22
CA TYR A 70 -12.12 -12.04 6.50
C TYR A 70 -11.79 -11.94 7.99
N GLY A 71 -12.26 -10.88 8.64
CA GLY A 71 -12.18 -10.63 10.07
C GLY A 71 -10.78 -10.25 10.55
N TYR A 72 -9.77 -11.08 10.35
CA TYR A 72 -8.42 -10.83 10.86
C TYR A 72 -7.43 -10.59 9.72
N LEU A 73 -6.67 -9.49 9.81
CA LEU A 73 -5.63 -9.20 8.82
C LEU A 73 -4.57 -10.31 8.79
N SER A 74 -4.23 -10.88 9.93
CA SER A 74 -3.29 -12.00 10.05
C SER A 74 -3.73 -13.26 9.30
N SER A 75 -5.04 -13.43 9.08
CA SER A 75 -5.58 -14.58 8.35
C SER A 75 -5.73 -14.34 6.84
N LEU A 76 -5.61 -13.08 6.40
CA LEU A 76 -5.79 -12.72 4.99
C LEU A 76 -4.85 -13.48 4.04
N PRO A 77 -3.54 -13.60 4.27
CA PRO A 77 -2.65 -14.33 3.36
C PRO A 77 -3.03 -15.80 3.20
N ARG A 78 -3.43 -16.45 4.30
CA ARG A 78 -3.89 -17.83 4.28
C ARG A 78 -5.17 -18.00 3.48
N ALA A 79 -6.12 -17.07 3.64
CA ALA A 79 -7.39 -17.08 2.92
C ALA A 79 -7.22 -16.81 1.43
N LEU A 80 -6.22 -16.02 1.04
CA LEU A 80 -5.87 -15.72 -0.35
C LEU A 80 -5.11 -16.87 -1.04
N GLY A 81 -4.53 -17.81 -0.28
CA GLY A 81 -3.79 -18.93 -0.82
C GLY A 81 -2.64 -18.51 -1.73
N ASN A 82 -2.57 -19.05 -2.95
CA ASN A 82 -1.51 -18.71 -3.92
C ASN A 82 -1.49 -17.23 -4.32
N HIS A 83 -2.63 -16.52 -4.25
CA HIS A 83 -2.69 -15.09 -4.55
C HIS A 83 -1.93 -14.23 -3.53
N SER A 84 -1.66 -14.76 -2.33
CA SER A 84 -0.87 -14.06 -1.32
C SER A 84 0.62 -13.94 -1.63
N ARG A 85 1.17 -14.73 -2.56
CA ARG A 85 2.61 -14.77 -2.88
C ARG A 85 3.16 -13.42 -3.33
N ARG A 86 2.32 -12.59 -3.94
CA ARG A 86 2.67 -11.25 -4.41
C ARG A 86 2.17 -10.14 -3.49
N LEU A 87 1.57 -10.48 -2.35
CA LEU A 87 1.10 -9.50 -1.37
C LEU A 87 2.31 -8.88 -0.67
N LEU A 88 2.59 -7.62 -0.99
CA LEU A 88 3.70 -6.86 -0.41
C LEU A 88 3.38 -6.39 1.01
N PHE A 89 2.17 -5.88 1.18
CA PHE A 89 1.62 -5.55 2.49
C PHE A 89 0.10 -5.49 2.45
N ALA A 90 -0.51 -5.51 3.63
CA ALA A 90 -1.91 -5.22 3.82
C ALA A 90 -2.13 -4.42 5.11
N THR A 91 -3.23 -3.65 5.14
CA THR A 91 -3.62 -2.85 6.31
C THR A 91 -5.14 -2.80 6.42
N ASN A 92 -5.65 -2.32 7.56
CA ASN A 92 -7.09 -2.02 7.66
C ASN A 92 -7.49 -0.95 6.65
N GLY A 93 -8.70 -1.07 6.13
CA GLY A 93 -9.34 -0.10 5.24
C GLY A 93 -10.16 0.94 6.00
N GLY A 94 -11.29 1.35 5.40
CA GLY A 94 -12.22 2.30 6.00
C GLY A 94 -12.92 1.74 7.24
N MET A 95 -13.58 2.64 7.98
CA MET A 95 -14.27 2.30 9.22
C MET A 95 -15.44 1.34 9.02
N TYR A 96 -15.74 0.58 10.05
CA TYR A 96 -16.71 -0.51 10.02
C TYR A 96 -17.58 -0.57 11.30
N HIS A 97 -18.70 -1.26 11.16
CA HIS A 97 -19.62 -1.57 12.26
C HIS A 97 -19.12 -2.76 13.10
N PRO A 98 -19.70 -3.00 14.28
CA PRO A 98 -19.34 -4.16 15.12
C PRO A 98 -19.45 -5.53 14.44
N ASP A 99 -20.26 -5.63 13.39
CA ASP A 99 -20.40 -6.83 12.54
C ASP A 99 -19.37 -6.89 11.40
N ASN A 100 -18.37 -6.01 11.44
CA ASN A 100 -17.32 -5.83 10.42
C ASN A 100 -17.83 -5.32 9.05
N SER A 101 -19.08 -4.86 8.95
CA SER A 101 -19.56 -4.24 7.72
C SER A 101 -19.06 -2.81 7.56
N PRO A 102 -18.71 -2.35 6.33
CA PRO A 102 -18.29 -0.97 6.08
C PRO A 102 -19.35 0.04 6.51
N VAL A 103 -18.95 1.13 7.19
CA VAL A 103 -19.87 2.22 7.58
C VAL A 103 -20.35 3.05 6.39
N GLY A 104 -19.58 3.10 5.32
CA GLY A 104 -19.86 3.90 4.13
C GLY A 104 -19.48 3.18 2.85
N LEU A 105 -19.32 3.95 1.78
CA LEU A 105 -19.06 3.39 0.45
C LEU A 105 -17.99 2.31 0.48
N TYR A 106 -18.36 1.18 -0.13
CA TYR A 106 -17.41 0.10 -0.37
C TYR A 106 -17.66 -0.49 -1.77
N VAL A 107 -16.64 -0.40 -2.62
CA VAL A 107 -16.61 -0.96 -3.97
C VAL A 107 -15.48 -1.97 -4.06
N GLU A 108 -15.80 -3.17 -4.56
CA GLU A 108 -14.84 -4.25 -4.76
C GLU A 108 -15.06 -4.86 -6.15
N GLU A 109 -13.98 -4.88 -6.94
CA GLU A 109 -14.01 -5.37 -8.32
C GLU A 109 -15.14 -4.73 -9.18
N GLY A 110 -15.26 -3.41 -9.09
CA GLY A 110 -16.24 -2.62 -9.84
C GLY A 110 -17.69 -2.72 -9.31
N ARG A 111 -17.94 -3.49 -8.25
CA ARG A 111 -19.28 -3.67 -7.66
C ARG A 111 -19.45 -2.84 -6.39
N GLU A 112 -20.43 -1.96 -6.36
CA GLU A 112 -20.83 -1.25 -5.15
C GLU A 112 -21.56 -2.21 -4.20
N LEU A 113 -20.87 -2.62 -3.12
CA LEU A 113 -21.42 -3.53 -2.12
C LEU A 113 -22.07 -2.78 -0.96
N VAL A 114 -21.60 -1.57 -0.66
CA VAL A 114 -22.20 -0.66 0.33
C VAL A 114 -22.23 0.76 -0.24
N ARG A 115 -23.38 1.42 -0.09
CA ARG A 115 -23.59 2.80 -0.59
C ARG A 115 -22.83 3.83 0.21
N ALA A 116 -22.57 4.97 -0.42
CA ALA A 116 -21.97 6.12 0.25
C ALA A 116 -22.86 6.63 1.39
N ASN A 117 -22.24 6.83 2.55
CA ASN A 117 -22.89 7.38 3.73
C ASN A 117 -22.59 8.90 3.83
N THR A 118 -23.58 9.70 3.55
CA THR A 118 -23.52 11.19 3.64
C THR A 118 -24.22 11.75 4.89
N SER A 119 -24.68 10.89 5.81
CA SER A 119 -25.37 11.29 7.03
C SER A 119 -24.43 12.03 7.99
N ALA A 120 -25.00 12.86 8.84
CA ALA A 120 -24.30 13.37 10.02
C ALA A 120 -24.35 12.33 11.15
N GLY A 121 -23.36 12.35 12.03
CA GLY A 121 -23.31 11.44 13.15
C GLY A 121 -22.11 11.70 14.06
N PRO A 122 -21.97 10.96 15.14
CA PRO A 122 -20.82 11.03 16.04
C PRO A 122 -19.61 10.28 15.48
N GLY A 123 -18.44 10.53 16.08
CA GLY A 123 -17.21 9.82 15.78
C GLY A 123 -16.46 10.34 14.56
N ASN A 124 -15.30 9.74 14.34
CA ASN A 124 -14.34 10.20 13.33
C ASN A 124 -14.87 10.06 11.90
N PHE A 125 -15.63 8.99 11.61
CA PHE A 125 -16.23 8.79 10.29
C PHE A 125 -17.07 9.98 9.83
N HIS A 126 -17.83 10.56 10.74
CA HIS A 126 -18.73 11.69 10.45
C HIS A 126 -18.06 13.06 10.61
N MET A 127 -16.79 13.11 11.04
CA MET A 127 -16.02 14.35 11.08
C MET A 127 -15.73 14.82 9.66
N ARG A 128 -16.34 15.95 9.27
CA ARG A 128 -16.25 16.46 7.91
C ARG A 128 -15.07 17.41 7.69
N PRO A 129 -14.54 17.45 6.45
CA PRO A 129 -14.89 16.55 5.36
C PRO A 129 -14.39 15.13 5.61
N ASN A 130 -15.27 14.16 5.36
CA ASN A 130 -14.87 12.77 5.17
C ASN A 130 -14.68 12.49 3.67
N GLY A 131 -14.05 11.38 3.32
CA GLY A 131 -13.64 11.14 1.95
C GLY A 131 -13.76 9.70 1.51
N VAL A 132 -13.51 9.51 0.22
CA VAL A 132 -13.42 8.22 -0.44
C VAL A 132 -12.02 8.08 -1.04
N PHE A 133 -11.32 7.04 -0.65
CA PHE A 133 -10.16 6.54 -1.38
C PHE A 133 -10.65 5.59 -2.46
N TYR A 134 -10.21 5.79 -3.70
CA TYR A 134 -10.62 4.96 -4.83
C TYR A 134 -9.44 4.64 -5.76
N VAL A 135 -9.58 3.53 -6.47
CA VAL A 135 -8.63 3.06 -7.48
C VAL A 135 -9.40 2.63 -8.72
N THR A 136 -8.87 2.97 -9.90
CA THR A 136 -9.34 2.52 -11.20
C THR A 136 -8.16 2.35 -12.16
N GLY A 137 -7.87 1.13 -12.59
CA GLY A 137 -6.66 0.80 -13.33
C GLY A 137 -5.40 1.28 -12.59
N GLU A 138 -4.58 2.09 -13.26
CA GLU A 138 -3.35 2.67 -12.71
C GLU A 138 -3.56 4.05 -12.05
N VAL A 139 -4.79 4.42 -11.76
CA VAL A 139 -5.14 5.71 -11.17
C VAL A 139 -5.79 5.53 -9.82
N ALA A 140 -5.34 6.29 -8.84
CA ALA A 140 -6.01 6.40 -7.55
C ALA A 140 -6.20 7.86 -7.14
N GLY A 141 -7.15 8.08 -6.26
CA GLY A 141 -7.40 9.40 -5.70
C GLY A 141 -8.15 9.37 -4.39
N ILE A 142 -8.21 10.53 -3.77
CA ILE A 142 -9.00 10.79 -2.57
C ILE A 142 -9.85 12.01 -2.86
N LEU A 143 -11.16 11.86 -2.71
CA LEU A 143 -12.13 12.95 -2.89
C LEU A 143 -13.03 13.05 -1.66
N GLU A 144 -13.48 14.26 -1.38
CA GLU A 144 -14.56 14.47 -0.42
C GLU A 144 -15.79 13.66 -0.86
N THR A 145 -16.48 13.03 0.09
CA THR A 145 -17.52 12.04 -0.21
C THR A 145 -18.63 12.56 -1.14
N ARG A 146 -19.14 13.77 -0.90
CA ARG A 146 -20.20 14.34 -1.76
C ARG A 146 -19.70 14.66 -3.17
N SER A 147 -18.46 15.11 -3.28
CA SER A 147 -17.80 15.37 -4.56
C SER A 147 -17.61 14.06 -5.34
N PHE A 148 -17.16 12.98 -4.67
CA PHE A 148 -17.07 11.67 -5.28
C PHE A 148 -18.42 11.15 -5.80
N VAL A 149 -19.46 11.22 -4.99
CA VAL A 149 -20.82 10.77 -5.38
C VAL A 149 -21.37 11.57 -6.57
N LYS A 150 -21.07 12.88 -6.66
CA LYS A 150 -21.50 13.71 -7.79
C LYS A 150 -20.82 13.32 -9.10
N GLN A 151 -19.58 12.85 -9.08
CA GLN A 151 -18.84 12.46 -10.29
C GLN A 151 -19.40 11.20 -10.95
N LYS A 152 -20.14 10.36 -10.23
CA LYS A 152 -20.70 9.07 -10.72
C LYS A 152 -19.68 8.20 -11.45
N SER A 153 -18.41 8.28 -11.04
CA SER A 153 -17.33 7.54 -11.67
C SER A 153 -17.43 6.05 -11.34
N GLN A 154 -17.28 5.20 -12.35
CA GLN A 154 -17.04 3.78 -12.12
C GLN A 154 -15.59 3.63 -11.66
N VAL A 155 -15.40 2.86 -10.60
CA VAL A 155 -14.08 2.58 -10.02
C VAL A 155 -13.97 1.09 -9.71
N ASP A 156 -12.75 0.56 -9.74
CA ASP A 156 -12.52 -0.86 -9.44
C ASP A 156 -12.64 -1.13 -7.95
N PHE A 157 -12.08 -0.23 -7.14
CA PHE A 157 -12.09 -0.32 -5.68
C PHE A 157 -12.34 1.05 -5.07
N ALA A 158 -13.15 1.11 -4.01
CA ALA A 158 -13.32 2.31 -3.22
C ALA A 158 -13.69 1.99 -1.77
N THR A 159 -13.18 2.80 -0.84
CA THR A 159 -13.57 2.75 0.57
C THR A 159 -13.76 4.16 1.12
N GLN A 160 -14.89 4.39 1.77
CA GLN A 160 -15.17 5.63 2.47
C GLN A 160 -14.67 5.57 3.90
N SER A 161 -14.08 6.67 4.36
CA SER A 161 -13.66 6.82 5.75
C SER A 161 -13.61 8.30 6.14
N GLY A 162 -13.05 8.61 7.30
CA GLY A 162 -12.93 10.00 7.74
C GLY A 162 -12.27 10.16 9.10
N PRO A 163 -11.77 11.38 9.33
CA PRO A 163 -11.81 12.57 8.45
C PRO A 163 -10.75 12.56 7.34
N MET A 164 -10.91 13.44 6.35
CA MET A 164 -9.78 13.82 5.50
C MET A 164 -8.73 14.56 6.35
N LEU A 165 -7.48 14.16 6.21
CA LEU A 165 -6.34 14.74 6.95
C LEU A 165 -5.75 15.96 6.23
N VAL A 166 -5.58 15.82 4.91
CA VAL A 166 -5.10 16.86 4.01
C VAL A 166 -6.12 17.02 2.89
N ILE A 167 -6.38 18.26 2.51
CA ILE A 167 -7.37 18.64 1.48
C ILE A 167 -6.70 19.67 0.59
N ASP A 168 -6.48 19.34 -0.67
CA ASP A 168 -5.83 20.20 -1.67
C ASP A 168 -4.51 20.83 -1.19
N GLY A 169 -3.73 20.06 -0.45
CA GLY A 169 -2.43 20.47 0.10
C GLY A 169 -2.49 21.15 1.46
N GLU A 170 -3.69 21.38 2.02
CA GLU A 170 -3.86 22.02 3.32
C GLU A 170 -4.30 21.04 4.39
N VAL A 171 -3.74 21.18 5.59
CA VAL A 171 -4.17 20.40 6.76
C VAL A 171 -5.61 20.76 7.10
N ASN A 172 -6.43 19.76 7.37
CA ASN A 172 -7.81 19.98 7.78
C ASN A 172 -7.88 20.97 8.96
N ALA A 173 -8.57 22.10 8.77
CA ALA A 173 -8.63 23.21 9.72
C ALA A 173 -9.27 22.85 11.07
N ARG A 174 -9.91 21.68 11.16
CA ARG A 174 -10.45 21.17 12.44
C ARG A 174 -9.38 20.66 13.38
N PHE A 175 -8.15 20.43 12.91
CA PHE A 175 -7.10 19.86 13.72
C PHE A 175 -6.27 20.94 14.41
N VAL A 176 -6.21 20.91 15.71
CA VAL A 176 -5.26 21.74 16.48
C VAL A 176 -3.84 21.21 16.31
N ARG A 177 -2.88 22.11 16.24
CA ARG A 177 -1.48 21.80 15.90
C ARG A 177 -0.85 20.76 16.84
N TYR A 178 -1.09 20.88 18.16
CA TYR A 178 -0.48 20.05 19.19
C TYR A 178 -1.50 19.57 20.22
N GLY A 179 -2.71 19.31 19.80
CA GLY A 179 -3.77 18.92 20.72
C GLY A 179 -4.57 17.74 20.20
N GLY A 180 -5.46 17.28 21.07
CA GLY A 180 -6.38 16.21 20.74
C GLY A 180 -5.94 14.82 21.19
N SER A 181 -6.80 13.87 20.97
CA SER A 181 -6.59 12.47 21.34
C SER A 181 -5.46 11.87 20.50
N LYS A 182 -4.45 11.33 21.17
CA LYS A 182 -3.38 10.54 20.56
C LYS A 182 -3.81 9.08 20.51
N LYS A 183 -3.59 8.44 19.36
CA LYS A 183 -3.89 7.03 19.09
C LYS A 183 -2.96 6.52 18.00
N TYR A 184 -2.81 5.20 17.91
CA TYR A 184 -2.29 4.57 16.69
C TYR A 184 -3.22 4.86 15.52
N ARG A 185 -2.68 5.13 14.34
CA ARG A 185 -3.47 5.58 13.18
C ARG A 185 -2.98 4.96 11.89
N VAL A 186 -3.92 4.73 10.96
CA VAL A 186 -3.65 4.34 9.58
C VAL A 186 -4.32 5.33 8.65
N ALA A 187 -3.61 5.74 7.61
CA ALA A 187 -4.16 6.60 6.58
C ALA A 187 -3.53 6.33 5.22
N VAL A 188 -4.21 6.80 4.19
CA VAL A 188 -3.73 6.83 2.80
C VAL A 188 -3.70 8.26 2.29
N GLY A 189 -2.64 8.61 1.53
CA GLY A 189 -2.50 9.88 0.85
C GLY A 189 -2.31 9.69 -0.65
N SER A 190 -2.79 10.65 -1.45
CA SER A 190 -2.49 10.73 -2.88
C SER A 190 -1.50 11.86 -3.14
N ARG A 191 -0.35 11.54 -3.74
CA ARG A 191 0.67 12.50 -4.15
C ARG A 191 0.35 13.01 -5.56
N ASP A 192 0.05 12.09 -6.44
CA ASP A 192 -0.49 12.33 -7.78
C ASP A 192 -1.46 11.20 -8.15
N ARG A 193 -1.86 11.12 -9.42
CA ARG A 193 -2.86 10.15 -9.87
C ARG A 193 -2.38 8.68 -9.91
N ASN A 194 -1.07 8.43 -9.91
CA ASN A 194 -0.49 7.09 -9.96
C ASN A 194 0.27 6.72 -8.68
N LEU A 195 0.51 7.68 -7.80
CA LEU A 195 1.33 7.50 -6.62
C LEU A 195 0.53 7.76 -5.35
N VAL A 196 0.30 6.71 -4.59
CA VAL A 196 -0.34 6.76 -3.28
C VAL A 196 0.63 6.34 -2.18
N VAL A 197 0.38 6.82 -0.97
CA VAL A 197 1.23 6.58 0.19
C VAL A 197 0.36 6.12 1.34
N PHE A 198 0.64 4.94 1.87
CA PHE A 198 0.05 4.49 3.13
C PHE A 198 1.00 4.79 4.26
N ALA A 199 0.47 5.21 5.40
CA ALA A 199 1.26 5.39 6.62
C ALA A 199 0.53 4.77 7.81
N ILE A 200 1.30 4.06 8.62
CA ILE A 200 0.89 3.48 9.90
C ILE A 200 1.73 4.14 10.97
N SER A 201 1.12 4.71 11.99
CA SER A 201 1.89 5.23 13.13
C SER A 201 2.32 4.10 14.05
N GLU A 202 3.59 4.09 14.41
CA GLU A 202 4.20 3.15 15.37
C GLU A 202 4.22 3.72 16.79
N SER A 203 3.79 4.97 16.93
CA SER A 203 3.53 5.66 18.19
C SER A 203 2.15 6.29 18.16
N GLU A 204 1.61 6.63 19.31
CA GLU A 204 0.34 7.35 19.40
C GLU A 204 0.50 8.80 18.95
N VAL A 205 -0.27 9.22 17.94
CA VAL A 205 -0.22 10.56 17.34
C VAL A 205 -1.61 11.18 17.28
N SER A 206 -1.65 12.52 17.30
CA SER A 206 -2.88 13.28 17.06
C SER A 206 -3.20 13.34 15.56
N PHE A 207 -4.42 13.73 15.19
CA PHE A 207 -4.76 13.98 13.79
C PHE A 207 -3.93 15.10 13.18
N GLY A 208 -3.59 16.14 13.96
CA GLY A 208 -2.75 17.25 13.47
C GLY A 208 -1.32 16.82 13.14
N GLU A 209 -0.68 16.04 14.01
CA GLU A 209 0.66 15.46 13.77
C GLU A 209 0.63 14.54 12.54
N PHE A 210 -0.36 13.68 12.44
CA PHE A 210 -0.48 12.74 11.33
C PHE A 210 -0.79 13.43 9.99
N ALA A 211 -1.62 14.49 10.00
CA ALA A 211 -1.90 15.30 8.81
C ALA A 211 -0.65 16.05 8.30
N ARG A 212 0.17 16.60 9.21
CA ARG A 212 1.43 17.28 8.82
C ARG A 212 2.43 16.29 8.24
N LEU A 213 2.52 15.03 8.73
CA LEU A 213 3.31 14.00 8.08
C LEU A 213 2.92 13.88 6.60
N PHE A 214 1.63 13.73 6.30
CA PHE A 214 1.16 13.57 4.91
C PHE A 214 1.42 14.80 4.06
N ARG A 215 1.17 16.02 4.58
CA ARG A 215 1.38 17.25 3.83
C ARG A 215 2.87 17.56 3.63
N ASP A 216 3.62 17.61 4.72
CA ASP A 216 4.95 18.23 4.73
C ASP A 216 6.05 17.23 4.37
N LYS A 217 6.00 16.02 4.92
CA LYS A 217 7.01 14.98 4.67
C LYS A 217 6.69 14.13 3.44
N LEU A 218 5.43 13.68 3.32
CA LEU A 218 5.00 12.77 2.26
C LEU A 218 4.48 13.49 1.01
N ARG A 219 4.30 14.82 1.07
CA ARG A 219 3.91 15.67 -0.07
C ARG A 219 2.59 15.26 -0.74
N CYS A 220 1.64 14.79 0.05
CA CYS A 220 0.33 14.39 -0.44
C CYS A 220 -0.59 15.60 -0.59
N LYS A 221 -1.27 15.69 -1.74
CA LYS A 221 -2.31 16.72 -1.98
C LYS A 221 -3.57 16.44 -1.18
N ASN A 222 -3.96 15.17 -1.10
CA ASN A 222 -5.09 14.73 -0.29
C ASN A 222 -4.65 13.55 0.57
N ALA A 223 -5.19 13.46 1.80
CA ALA A 223 -4.97 12.33 2.67
C ALA A 223 -6.24 12.01 3.46
N LEU A 224 -6.50 10.73 3.65
CA LEU A 224 -7.71 10.21 4.30
C LEU A 224 -7.31 9.29 5.45
N PHE A 225 -7.80 9.58 6.65
CA PHE A 225 -7.73 8.66 7.76
C PHE A 225 -8.62 7.44 7.46
N LEU A 226 -8.07 6.24 7.58
CA LEU A 226 -8.80 5.00 7.35
C LEU A 226 -9.47 4.53 8.64
N ASP A 227 -8.69 4.05 9.59
CA ASP A 227 -9.11 3.75 10.94
C ASP A 227 -7.90 3.75 11.89
N GLY A 228 -8.11 3.55 13.18
CA GLY A 228 -7.03 3.62 14.16
C GLY A 228 -7.39 3.00 15.52
N GLY A 229 -6.53 3.24 16.50
CA GLY A 229 -6.66 2.64 17.81
C GLY A 229 -6.54 1.11 17.74
N SER A 230 -7.53 0.40 18.26
CA SER A 230 -7.55 -1.08 18.22
C SER A 230 -7.68 -1.68 16.82
N ALA A 231 -8.19 -0.91 15.85
CA ALA A 231 -8.32 -1.35 14.45
C ALA A 231 -6.99 -1.23 13.67
N THR A 232 -5.99 -0.51 14.19
CA THR A 232 -4.68 -0.37 13.54
C THR A 232 -4.05 -1.72 13.32
N SER A 233 -3.87 -2.11 12.08
CA SER A 233 -3.35 -3.42 11.71
C SER A 233 -2.48 -3.32 10.45
N PHE A 234 -1.33 -4.00 10.46
CA PHE A 234 -0.39 -3.99 9.36
C PHE A 234 0.26 -5.36 9.19
N TYR A 235 0.16 -5.88 7.98
CA TYR A 235 0.81 -7.11 7.55
C TYR A 235 1.87 -6.78 6.50
N SER A 236 3.07 -7.30 6.66
CA SER A 236 4.12 -7.26 5.63
C SER A 236 5.09 -8.42 5.84
N PRO A 237 5.18 -9.37 4.90
CA PRO A 237 6.09 -10.50 5.03
C PRO A 237 7.55 -10.05 5.03
N VAL A 238 7.89 -9.01 4.27
CA VAL A 238 9.26 -8.48 4.17
C VAL A 238 9.71 -7.82 5.48
N LEU A 239 8.78 -7.15 6.19
CA LEU A 239 9.06 -6.51 7.48
C LEU A 239 8.77 -7.42 8.67
N GLY A 240 8.40 -8.69 8.45
CA GLY A 240 8.05 -9.63 9.52
C GLY A 240 6.81 -9.24 10.34
N ARG A 241 5.90 -8.43 9.76
CA ARG A 241 4.68 -7.93 10.44
C ARG A 241 3.49 -8.82 10.08
N ASN A 242 2.79 -9.32 11.07
CA ASN A 242 1.71 -10.30 10.90
C ASN A 242 0.28 -9.75 11.10
N GLY A 243 0.13 -8.43 11.22
CA GLY A 243 -1.15 -7.82 11.58
C GLY A 243 -1.42 -7.89 13.07
N ASN A 244 -2.60 -7.39 13.48
CA ASN A 244 -3.09 -7.55 14.85
C ASN A 244 -4.06 -8.75 14.96
N PHE A 245 -4.43 -9.08 16.20
CA PHE A 245 -5.30 -10.22 16.51
C PHE A 245 -6.76 -9.79 16.75
N LEU A 246 -7.12 -8.54 16.45
CA LEU A 246 -8.49 -8.06 16.58
C LEU A 246 -9.20 -8.13 15.23
N PRO A 247 -10.51 -8.47 15.23
CA PRO A 247 -11.28 -8.48 14.00
C PRO A 247 -11.41 -7.06 13.47
N ILE A 248 -11.28 -6.94 12.15
CA ILE A 248 -11.44 -5.69 11.41
C ILE A 248 -12.42 -5.91 10.25
N GLY A 249 -12.98 -4.81 9.73
CA GLY A 249 -13.87 -4.85 8.58
C GLY A 249 -13.10 -4.84 7.25
N PRO A 250 -13.23 -3.80 6.42
CA PRO A 250 -12.50 -3.68 5.17
C PRO A 250 -10.98 -3.68 5.35
N MET A 251 -10.29 -4.32 4.43
CA MET A 251 -8.83 -4.38 4.37
C MET A 251 -8.36 -3.86 3.02
N VAL A 252 -7.15 -3.31 2.99
CA VAL A 252 -6.42 -2.93 1.77
C VAL A 252 -5.24 -3.86 1.63
N GLY A 253 -5.06 -4.46 0.45
CA GLY A 253 -3.87 -5.22 0.09
C GLY A 253 -3.17 -4.61 -1.10
N VAL A 254 -1.85 -4.57 -1.06
CA VAL A 254 -0.99 -4.07 -2.14
C VAL A 254 -0.12 -5.20 -2.66
N TYR A 255 -0.10 -5.34 -3.96
CA TYR A 255 0.56 -6.43 -4.67
C TYR A 255 1.63 -5.91 -5.61
N GLY A 256 2.74 -6.64 -5.73
CA GLY A 256 3.68 -6.47 -6.84
C GLY A 256 3.06 -6.93 -8.16
N THR A 257 3.44 -6.28 -9.26
CA THR A 257 3.18 -6.78 -10.62
C THR A 257 4.15 -7.89 -11.00
N ASP A 258 3.78 -8.69 -12.01
CA ASP A 258 4.64 -9.74 -12.58
C ASP A 258 5.86 -9.17 -13.25
#